data_6fc5c2e9d1cab0c6fda7686b1b83f8dc
#
_entry.id   6fc5c2e9d1cab0c6fda7686b1b83f8dc
#
_cell.length_a   1.000
_cell.length_b   1.000
_cell.length_c   1.000
_cell.angle_alpha   90.00
_cell.angle_beta   90.00
_cell.angle_gamma   90.00
#
_symmetry.space_group_name_H-M   'P 1'
#
loop_
_entity.id
_entity.type
_entity.pdbx_description
1 polymer ?
#
loop_
_entity_poly.entity_id
_entity_poly.type
_entity_poly.pdbx_seq_one_letter_code
_entity_poly.pdbx_strand_id
1 'polypeptide(L)'
;MLDGYVSFLLKIKKKWNCRKVIHIGDVVDWSILSYHEKNPSMPSAGDEYQKALKQVQQLYRAFPRTTVMTGNHDDLPARQARSSGIPAELLRSNSKIWETPNWDWRPRYASYVYEGVTYVHGDRGKGGLQAALKNAKENFTSWVQGHLHTQGGCSYFANQDSVVFGLSTGCGINYEAASMDYGKRFSAKPVMGCGVVLGGHQAFFEPMPI
;
A
#
# COMPACT_ATOMS: atom_id res chain seq x y z
N MET A 1 11.82 -1.46 -0.40
CA MET A 1 11.27 -1.89 0.90
C MET A 1 12.36 -1.79 1.94
N LEU A 2 12.02 -1.39 3.18
CA LEU A 2 12.93 -1.30 4.31
C LEU A 2 13.43 -2.70 4.73
N ASP A 3 14.70 -2.80 5.11
CA ASP A 3 15.25 -4.06 5.61
C ASP A 3 14.55 -4.48 6.91
N GLY A 4 14.29 -5.77 7.06
CA GLY A 4 13.56 -6.31 8.21
C GLY A 4 12.03 -6.13 8.17
N TYR A 5 11.46 -5.39 7.20
CA TYR A 5 10.01 -5.15 7.17
C TYR A 5 9.18 -6.43 7.03
N VAL A 6 9.61 -7.39 6.20
CA VAL A 6 8.92 -8.69 6.08
C VAL A 6 8.93 -9.46 7.40
N SER A 7 10.07 -9.47 8.10
CA SER A 7 10.22 -10.11 9.41
C SER A 7 9.33 -9.46 10.47
N PHE A 8 9.23 -8.12 10.43
CA PHE A 8 8.30 -7.37 11.28
C PHE A 8 6.85 -7.79 11.00
N LEU A 9 6.41 -7.80 9.75
CA LEU A 9 5.04 -8.21 9.38
C LEU A 9 4.72 -9.63 9.82
N LEU A 10 5.66 -10.58 9.70
CA LEU A 10 5.49 -11.95 10.18
C LEU A 10 5.32 -12.02 11.70
N LYS A 11 6.08 -11.22 12.46
CA LYS A 11 5.94 -11.10 13.92
C LYS A 11 4.55 -10.56 14.29
N ILE A 12 4.09 -9.49 13.61
CA ILE A 12 2.76 -8.92 13.85
C ILE A 12 1.65 -9.91 13.50
N LYS A 13 1.75 -10.58 12.35
CA LYS A 13 0.80 -11.63 11.95
C LYS A 13 0.69 -12.72 13.01
N LYS A 14 1.82 -13.19 13.57
CA LYS A 14 1.86 -14.20 14.64
C LYS A 14 1.30 -13.64 15.95
N LYS A 15 1.71 -12.44 16.36
CA LYS A 15 1.29 -11.78 17.61
C LYS A 15 -0.23 -11.69 17.71
N TRP A 16 -0.90 -11.34 16.62
CA TRP A 16 -2.34 -11.10 16.57
C TRP A 16 -3.13 -12.25 15.92
N ASN A 17 -2.47 -13.37 15.60
CA ASN A 17 -3.07 -14.53 14.94
C ASN A 17 -3.86 -14.14 13.68
N CYS A 18 -3.33 -13.21 12.87
CA CYS A 18 -4.02 -12.71 11.68
C CYS A 18 -4.15 -13.80 10.63
N ARG A 19 -5.36 -14.06 10.16
CA ARG A 19 -5.68 -15.10 9.16
C ARG A 19 -5.65 -14.56 7.74
N LYS A 20 -6.05 -13.30 7.55
CA LYS A 20 -6.11 -12.61 6.26
C LYS A 20 -4.99 -11.56 6.16
N VAL A 21 -4.38 -11.47 4.99
CA VAL A 21 -3.44 -10.40 4.64
C VAL A 21 -4.00 -9.61 3.48
N ILE A 22 -4.03 -8.28 3.63
CA ILE A 22 -4.45 -7.35 2.60
C ILE A 22 -3.32 -6.34 2.41
N HIS A 23 -2.73 -6.31 1.23
CA HIS A 23 -1.74 -5.31 0.86
C HIS A 23 -2.45 -4.09 0.27
N ILE A 24 -2.19 -2.93 0.84
CA ILE A 24 -2.93 -1.69 0.52
C ILE A 24 -2.43 -1.00 -0.76
N GLY A 25 -1.58 -1.65 -1.54
CA GLY A 25 -1.04 -1.11 -2.80
C GLY A 25 0.32 -0.47 -2.65
N ASP A 26 0.82 0.05 -3.78
CA ASP A 26 2.19 0.52 -3.92
C ASP A 26 3.20 -0.54 -3.45
N VAL A 27 3.01 -1.76 -3.96
CA VAL A 27 3.91 -2.90 -3.70
C VAL A 27 5.31 -2.60 -4.21
N VAL A 28 5.38 -1.79 -5.27
CA VAL A 28 6.60 -1.34 -5.95
C VAL A 28 6.52 0.16 -6.22
N ASP A 29 7.67 0.77 -6.41
CA ASP A 29 7.77 2.22 -6.60
C ASP A 29 7.69 2.64 -8.09
N TRP A 30 8.30 1.88 -9.00
CA TRP A 30 8.39 2.28 -10.42
C TRP A 30 8.88 3.72 -10.61
N SER A 31 9.89 4.10 -9.82
CA SER A 31 10.39 5.48 -9.77
C SER A 31 10.83 6.00 -11.13
N ILE A 32 11.42 5.13 -11.98
CA ILE A 32 11.84 5.51 -13.33
C ILE A 32 10.66 5.83 -14.27
N LEU A 33 9.48 5.26 -13.99
CA LEU A 33 8.24 5.53 -14.73
C LEU A 33 7.43 6.67 -14.12
N SER A 34 7.85 7.19 -12.96
CA SER A 34 7.21 8.30 -12.27
C SER A 34 7.21 9.56 -13.12
N TYR A 35 6.23 10.44 -12.88
CA TYR A 35 6.13 11.77 -13.47
C TYR A 35 6.96 12.83 -12.71
N HIS A 36 7.60 12.45 -11.61
CA HIS A 36 8.50 13.32 -10.86
C HIS A 36 9.85 13.51 -11.56
N GLU A 37 10.56 14.57 -11.21
CA GLU A 37 11.93 14.80 -11.62
C GLU A 37 12.79 13.58 -11.24
N LYS A 38 13.65 13.17 -12.17
CA LYS A 38 14.48 11.96 -12.01
C LYS A 38 15.90 12.35 -11.65
N ASN A 39 16.45 11.67 -10.66
CA ASN A 39 17.87 11.76 -10.38
C ASN A 39 18.65 11.03 -11.49
N PRO A 40 19.63 11.68 -12.16
CA PRO A 40 20.43 11.05 -13.21
C PRO A 40 21.18 9.77 -12.77
N SER A 41 21.41 9.61 -11.46
CA SER A 41 22.05 8.44 -10.89
C SER A 41 21.09 7.28 -10.58
N MET A 42 19.81 7.38 -10.97
CA MET A 42 18.86 6.29 -10.79
C MET A 42 19.22 5.08 -11.67
N PRO A 43 18.95 3.86 -11.18
CA PRO A 43 19.12 2.64 -11.96
C PRO A 43 18.21 2.66 -13.20
N SER A 44 18.55 1.86 -14.20
CA SER A 44 17.65 1.66 -15.35
C SER A 44 16.31 1.05 -14.93
N ALA A 45 15.27 1.19 -15.77
CA ALA A 45 13.96 0.57 -15.53
C ALA A 45 14.07 -0.96 -15.39
N GLY A 46 15.01 -1.58 -16.11
CA GLY A 46 15.28 -3.02 -16.02
C GLY A 46 15.89 -3.41 -14.68
N ASP A 47 16.86 -2.65 -14.18
CA ASP A 47 17.48 -2.89 -12.87
C ASP A 47 16.48 -2.68 -11.73
N GLU A 48 15.66 -1.60 -11.83
CA GLU A 48 14.58 -1.34 -10.88
C GLU A 48 13.60 -2.52 -10.83
N TYR A 49 13.17 -3.02 -12.00
CA TYR A 49 12.30 -4.20 -12.10
C TYR A 49 12.91 -5.42 -11.41
N GLN A 50 14.17 -5.75 -11.71
CA GLN A 50 14.84 -6.93 -11.14
C GLN A 50 14.96 -6.83 -9.61
N LYS A 51 15.28 -5.63 -9.10
CA LYS A 51 15.33 -5.38 -7.66
C LYS A 51 13.94 -5.49 -7.01
N ALA A 52 12.93 -4.89 -7.64
CA ALA A 52 11.55 -4.95 -7.17
C ALA A 52 11.02 -6.38 -7.17
N LEU A 53 11.26 -7.16 -8.23
CA LEU A 53 10.85 -8.57 -8.32
C LEU A 53 11.41 -9.39 -7.13
N LYS A 54 12.68 -9.23 -6.79
CA LYS A 54 13.28 -9.91 -5.64
C LYS A 54 12.56 -9.55 -4.33
N GLN A 55 12.18 -8.29 -4.13
CA GLN A 55 11.48 -7.82 -2.93
C GLN A 55 10.03 -8.32 -2.91
N VAL A 56 9.32 -8.29 -4.03
CA VAL A 56 7.96 -8.83 -4.14
C VAL A 56 7.96 -10.33 -3.86
N GLN A 57 8.95 -11.06 -4.36
CA GLN A 57 9.07 -12.50 -4.10
C GLN A 57 9.37 -12.82 -2.63
N GLN A 58 10.02 -11.94 -1.88
CA GLN A 58 10.16 -12.09 -0.42
C GLN A 58 8.78 -11.97 0.28
N LEU A 59 7.99 -10.97 -0.09
CA LEU A 59 6.62 -10.79 0.41
C LEU A 59 5.72 -11.97 0.00
N TYR A 60 5.81 -12.42 -1.25
CA TYR A 60 5.01 -13.52 -1.75
C TYR A 60 5.29 -14.83 -1.00
N ARG A 61 6.57 -15.15 -0.73
CA ARG A 61 6.92 -16.33 0.09
C ARG A 61 6.41 -16.23 1.52
N ALA A 62 6.47 -15.03 2.12
CA ALA A 62 5.97 -14.80 3.48
C ALA A 62 4.43 -14.83 3.55
N PHE A 63 3.75 -14.33 2.53
CA PHE A 63 2.29 -14.17 2.46
C PHE A 63 1.74 -14.65 1.11
N PRO A 64 1.75 -15.97 0.85
CA PRO A 64 1.43 -16.51 -0.48
C PRO A 64 -0.03 -16.31 -0.89
N ARG A 65 -0.92 -16.01 0.04
CA ARG A 65 -2.34 -15.70 -0.21
C ARG A 65 -2.65 -14.31 0.32
N THR A 66 -2.63 -13.33 -0.55
CA THR A 66 -2.84 -11.91 -0.22
C THR A 66 -3.82 -11.29 -1.21
N THR A 67 -4.75 -10.47 -0.72
CA THR A 67 -5.50 -9.54 -1.57
C THR A 67 -4.69 -8.27 -1.67
N VAL A 68 -4.43 -7.80 -2.89
CA VAL A 68 -3.62 -6.60 -3.15
C VAL A 68 -4.49 -5.53 -3.79
N MET A 69 -4.56 -4.37 -3.15
CA MET A 69 -5.18 -3.18 -3.73
C MET A 69 -4.13 -2.52 -4.64
N THR A 70 -4.37 -2.46 -5.94
CA THR A 70 -3.41 -1.81 -6.85
C THR A 70 -3.32 -0.32 -6.55
N GLY A 71 -2.11 0.13 -6.19
CA GLY A 71 -1.83 1.54 -5.93
C GLY A 71 -1.48 2.34 -7.18
N ASN A 72 -1.23 3.63 -7.00
CA ASN A 72 -0.89 4.52 -8.11
C ASN A 72 0.50 4.24 -8.70
N HIS A 73 1.44 3.74 -7.91
CA HIS A 73 2.75 3.30 -8.39
C HIS A 73 2.67 1.95 -9.10
N ASP A 74 1.92 0.98 -8.58
CA ASP A 74 1.70 -0.30 -9.25
C ASP A 74 1.10 -0.14 -10.66
N ASP A 75 0.28 0.90 -10.88
CA ASP A 75 -0.37 1.20 -12.16
C ASP A 75 0.48 2.05 -13.13
N LEU A 76 1.69 2.49 -12.73
CA LEU A 76 2.54 3.34 -13.59
C LEU A 76 2.83 2.75 -14.97
N PRO A 77 3.18 1.47 -15.13
CA PRO A 77 3.37 0.89 -16.46
C PRO A 77 2.13 1.00 -17.35
N ALA A 78 0.95 0.71 -16.79
CA ALA A 78 -0.30 0.82 -17.52
C ALA A 78 -0.68 2.28 -17.83
N ARG A 79 -0.39 3.21 -16.94
CA ARG A 79 -0.61 4.65 -17.15
C ARG A 79 0.29 5.18 -18.27
N GLN A 80 1.59 4.83 -18.28
CA GLN A 80 2.52 5.21 -19.33
C GLN A 80 2.10 4.61 -20.68
N ALA A 81 1.69 3.36 -20.72
CA ALA A 81 1.19 2.71 -21.91
C ALA A 81 -0.05 3.43 -22.47
N ARG A 82 -1.04 3.75 -21.61
CA ARG A 82 -2.23 4.53 -22.02
C ARG A 82 -1.85 5.91 -22.58
N SER A 83 -0.89 6.59 -21.95
CA SER A 83 -0.42 7.90 -22.42
C SER A 83 0.28 7.81 -23.78
N SER A 84 0.83 6.64 -24.12
CA SER A 84 1.48 6.36 -25.41
C SER A 84 0.55 5.69 -26.42
N GLY A 85 -0.76 5.57 -26.13
CA GLY A 85 -1.75 4.95 -27.01
C GLY A 85 -1.62 3.43 -27.12
N ILE A 86 -0.93 2.76 -26.20
CA ILE A 86 -0.78 1.30 -26.17
C ILE A 86 -2.03 0.69 -25.54
N PRO A 87 -2.75 -0.23 -26.25
CA PRO A 87 -3.92 -0.91 -25.72
C PRO A 87 -3.60 -1.73 -24.46
N ALA A 88 -4.54 -1.72 -23.50
CA ALA A 88 -4.36 -2.43 -22.21
C ALA A 88 -4.21 -3.94 -22.39
N GLU A 89 -4.79 -4.51 -23.45
CA GLU A 89 -4.74 -5.93 -23.80
C GLU A 89 -3.32 -6.42 -24.12
N LEU A 90 -2.42 -5.51 -24.48
CA LEU A 90 -1.01 -5.82 -24.74
C LEU A 90 -0.16 -5.86 -23.47
N LEU A 91 -0.71 -5.44 -22.33
CA LEU A 91 0.01 -5.39 -21.06
C LEU A 91 -0.18 -6.71 -20.27
N ARG A 92 0.90 -7.12 -19.62
CA ARG A 92 0.81 -8.21 -18.65
C ARG A 92 0.11 -7.75 -17.39
N SER A 93 -0.69 -8.63 -16.78
CA SER A 93 -1.26 -8.36 -15.45
C SER A 93 -0.16 -8.30 -14.37
N ASN A 94 -0.42 -7.57 -13.28
CA ASN A 94 0.49 -7.50 -12.13
C ASN A 94 0.87 -8.90 -11.60
N SER A 95 -0.08 -9.84 -11.56
CA SER A 95 0.19 -11.21 -11.15
C SER A 95 1.24 -11.89 -12.02
N LYS A 96 1.24 -11.64 -13.34
CA LYS A 96 2.23 -12.18 -14.29
C LYS A 96 3.56 -11.43 -14.21
N ILE A 97 3.52 -10.10 -14.06
CA ILE A 97 4.73 -9.26 -13.96
C ILE A 97 5.54 -9.66 -12.72
N TRP A 98 4.85 -9.82 -11.58
CA TRP A 98 5.48 -10.05 -10.29
C TRP A 98 5.57 -11.53 -9.89
N GLU A 99 5.13 -12.45 -10.77
CA GLU A 99 5.15 -13.90 -10.52
C GLU A 99 4.44 -14.28 -9.22
N THR A 100 3.24 -13.71 -9.01
CA THR A 100 2.43 -13.90 -7.80
C THR A 100 1.07 -14.52 -8.13
N PRO A 101 1.01 -15.77 -8.64
CA PRO A 101 -0.21 -16.37 -9.17
C PRO A 101 -1.34 -16.53 -8.13
N ASN A 102 -1.01 -16.61 -6.85
CA ASN A 102 -1.99 -16.77 -5.77
C ASN A 102 -2.35 -15.45 -5.07
N TRP A 103 -1.83 -14.33 -5.53
CA TRP A 103 -2.27 -13.02 -5.08
C TRP A 103 -3.48 -12.54 -5.88
N ASP A 104 -4.50 -12.06 -5.16
CA ASP A 104 -5.72 -11.48 -5.72
C ASP A 104 -5.52 -9.96 -5.93
N TRP A 105 -5.02 -9.58 -7.10
CA TRP A 105 -4.79 -8.19 -7.48
C TRP A 105 -6.11 -7.51 -7.86
N ARG A 106 -6.56 -6.57 -7.03
CA ARG A 106 -7.73 -5.74 -7.31
C ARG A 106 -7.35 -4.56 -8.19
N PRO A 107 -8.19 -4.15 -9.14
CA PRO A 107 -7.90 -3.00 -10.01
C PRO A 107 -7.63 -1.73 -9.20
N ARG A 108 -6.90 -0.79 -9.78
CA ARG A 108 -6.75 0.55 -9.19
C ARG A 108 -8.12 1.18 -8.94
N TYR A 109 -8.26 1.91 -7.86
CA TYR A 109 -9.49 2.54 -7.36
C TYR A 109 -10.58 1.56 -6.88
N ALA A 110 -10.36 0.26 -6.93
CA ALA A 110 -11.30 -0.68 -6.35
C ALA A 110 -11.33 -0.56 -4.82
N SER A 111 -12.47 -0.87 -4.24
CA SER A 111 -12.62 -1.14 -2.81
C SER A 111 -12.77 -2.65 -2.59
N TYR A 112 -12.24 -3.14 -1.49
CA TYR A 112 -12.42 -4.51 -1.04
C TYR A 112 -13.05 -4.51 0.34
N VAL A 113 -14.20 -5.15 0.49
CA VAL A 113 -14.89 -5.25 1.78
C VAL A 113 -14.59 -6.62 2.39
N TYR A 114 -14.10 -6.63 3.62
CA TYR A 114 -13.86 -7.83 4.40
C TYR A 114 -14.25 -7.59 5.86
N GLU A 115 -15.08 -8.46 6.42
CA GLU A 115 -15.63 -8.33 7.80
C GLU A 115 -16.24 -6.94 8.07
N GLY A 116 -16.98 -6.38 7.11
CA GLY A 116 -17.63 -5.07 7.25
C GLY A 116 -16.68 -3.86 7.16
N VAL A 117 -15.40 -4.08 6.90
CA VAL A 117 -14.39 -3.02 6.75
C VAL A 117 -14.03 -2.84 5.29
N THR A 118 -13.96 -1.58 4.85
CA THR A 118 -13.57 -1.20 3.49
C THR A 118 -12.07 -0.94 3.42
N TYR A 119 -11.39 -1.64 2.53
CA TYR A 119 -9.96 -1.51 2.24
C TYR A 119 -9.75 -0.89 0.88
N VAL A 120 -8.93 0.14 0.80
CA VAL A 120 -8.57 0.85 -0.45
C VAL A 120 -7.09 1.21 -0.45
N HIS A 121 -6.53 1.54 -1.61
CA HIS A 121 -5.19 2.12 -1.63
C HIS A 121 -5.15 3.49 -0.95
N GLY A 122 -6.05 4.40 -1.30
CA GLY A 122 -6.17 5.71 -0.65
C GLY A 122 -5.84 6.91 -1.56
N ASP A 123 -5.56 6.68 -2.84
CA ASP A 123 -5.33 7.72 -3.84
C ASP A 123 -6.62 8.30 -4.45
N ARG A 124 -7.76 7.93 -3.89
CA ARG A 124 -9.11 8.43 -4.22
C ARG A 124 -9.87 8.75 -2.93
N GLY A 125 -10.72 9.76 -2.99
CA GLY A 125 -11.52 10.22 -1.85
C GLY A 125 -10.85 11.37 -1.11
N LYS A 126 -11.13 11.49 0.19
CA LYS A 126 -10.56 12.56 1.02
C LYS A 126 -9.08 12.33 1.27
N GLY A 127 -8.29 13.36 1.05
CA GLY A 127 -6.87 13.38 1.33
C GLY A 127 -6.49 14.16 2.59
N GLY A 128 -5.19 14.41 2.76
CA GLY A 128 -4.63 15.22 3.82
C GLY A 128 -4.65 14.54 5.19
N LEU A 129 -4.51 15.34 6.24
CA LEU A 129 -4.45 14.83 7.60
C LEU A 129 -5.75 14.10 7.98
N GLN A 130 -5.62 12.95 8.61
CA GLN A 130 -6.73 12.07 9.00
C GLN A 130 -7.62 11.60 7.83
N ALA A 131 -7.05 11.43 6.65
CA ALA A 131 -7.78 11.02 5.46
C ALA A 131 -8.63 9.76 5.67
N ALA A 132 -8.08 8.73 6.33
CA ALA A 132 -8.81 7.50 6.63
C ALA A 132 -10.06 7.74 7.49
N LEU A 133 -9.97 8.58 8.53
CA LEU A 133 -11.11 8.93 9.37
C LEU A 133 -12.16 9.75 8.60
N LYS A 134 -11.73 10.69 7.76
CA LYS A 134 -12.64 11.49 6.93
C LYS A 134 -13.43 10.60 5.96
N ASN A 135 -12.76 9.65 5.30
CA ASN A 135 -13.40 8.69 4.41
C ASN A 135 -14.35 7.75 5.18
N ALA A 136 -13.96 7.28 6.37
CA ALA A 136 -14.84 6.48 7.22
C ALA A 136 -16.12 7.23 7.60
N LYS A 137 -16.02 8.50 8.00
CA LYS A 137 -17.17 9.35 8.34
C LYS A 137 -18.09 9.59 7.14
N GLU A 138 -17.52 9.91 5.99
CA GLU A 138 -18.30 10.23 4.77
C GLU A 138 -19.09 9.01 4.28
N ASN A 139 -18.51 7.81 4.37
CA ASN A 139 -19.13 6.58 3.90
C ASN A 139 -19.87 5.81 5.01
N PHE A 140 -19.80 6.26 6.25
CA PHE A 140 -20.33 5.57 7.45
C PHE A 140 -19.95 4.09 7.51
N THR A 141 -18.68 3.80 7.20
CA THR A 141 -18.13 2.44 7.25
C THR A 141 -16.70 2.49 7.76
N SER A 142 -16.26 1.45 8.45
CA SER A 142 -14.86 1.34 8.86
C SER A 142 -13.96 1.28 7.63
N TRP A 143 -12.86 2.05 7.65
CA TRP A 143 -12.03 2.35 6.49
C TRP A 143 -10.55 2.15 6.76
N VAL A 144 -9.89 1.40 5.89
CA VAL A 144 -8.43 1.16 5.95
C VAL A 144 -7.80 1.64 4.66
N GLN A 145 -6.76 2.48 4.77
CA GLN A 145 -6.02 2.98 3.61
C GLN A 145 -4.53 3.18 3.90
N GLY A 146 -3.74 3.21 2.81
CA GLY A 146 -2.33 3.59 2.77
C GLY A 146 -2.12 4.90 2.02
N HIS A 147 -1.26 4.89 0.99
CA HIS A 147 -0.92 6.00 0.08
C HIS A 147 -0.23 7.20 0.74
N LEU A 148 -0.72 7.67 1.86
CA LEU A 148 -0.15 8.78 2.61
C LEU A 148 0.92 8.25 3.57
N HIS A 149 2.16 8.17 3.11
CA HIS A 149 3.29 7.57 3.83
C HIS A 149 3.57 8.23 5.19
N THR A 150 3.20 9.50 5.35
CA THR A 150 3.43 10.28 6.58
C THR A 150 2.38 10.07 7.66
N GLN A 151 1.46 9.12 7.48
CA GLN A 151 0.38 8.83 8.40
C GLN A 151 0.34 7.36 8.79
N GLY A 152 0.27 7.11 10.08
CA GLY A 152 0.00 5.81 10.69
C GLY A 152 -0.82 6.02 11.94
N GLY A 153 -1.93 5.29 12.09
CA GLY A 153 -2.79 5.44 13.27
C GLY A 153 -4.24 5.13 12.96
N CYS A 154 -5.00 4.93 14.03
CA CYS A 154 -6.42 4.62 13.99
C CYS A 154 -7.21 5.62 14.83
N SER A 155 -8.35 6.06 14.32
CA SER A 155 -9.31 6.90 15.05
C SER A 155 -10.72 6.37 14.86
N TYR A 156 -11.52 6.44 15.92
CA TYR A 156 -12.91 5.98 15.93
C TYR A 156 -13.88 7.16 15.88
N PHE A 157 -15.04 6.91 15.30
CA PHE A 157 -16.16 7.82 15.26
C PHE A 157 -17.46 7.04 15.47
N ALA A 158 -18.36 7.58 16.30
CA ALA A 158 -19.64 6.97 16.62
C ALA A 158 -20.80 7.90 16.29
N ASN A 159 -21.93 7.32 15.90
CA ASN A 159 -23.24 7.94 15.92
C ASN A 159 -24.17 7.13 16.82
N GLN A 160 -25.51 7.35 16.72
CA GLN A 160 -26.49 6.65 17.53
C GLN A 160 -26.53 5.13 17.26
N ASP A 161 -26.21 4.69 16.03
CA ASP A 161 -26.45 3.33 15.57
C ASP A 161 -25.17 2.50 15.40
N SER A 162 -24.01 3.17 15.26
CA SER A 162 -22.77 2.46 14.90
C SER A 162 -21.51 3.19 15.34
N VAL A 163 -20.44 2.40 15.45
CA VAL A 163 -19.07 2.87 15.63
C VAL A 163 -18.26 2.46 14.42
N VAL A 164 -17.58 3.41 13.79
CA VAL A 164 -16.68 3.16 12.66
C VAL A 164 -15.28 3.67 12.97
N PHE A 165 -14.27 3.14 12.28
CA PHE A 165 -12.89 3.62 12.42
C PHE A 165 -12.29 3.99 11.06
N GLY A 166 -11.31 4.89 11.11
CA GLY A 166 -10.40 5.18 10.01
C GLY A 166 -8.97 4.79 10.41
N LEU A 167 -8.37 3.83 9.69
CA LEU A 167 -7.03 3.34 9.92
C LEU A 167 -6.11 3.69 8.75
N SER A 168 -5.07 4.49 9.02
CA SER A 168 -3.93 4.69 8.11
C SER A 168 -2.84 3.69 8.47
N THR A 169 -2.43 2.87 7.47
CA THR A 169 -1.56 1.72 7.71
C THR A 169 -0.07 2.05 7.85
N GLY A 170 0.33 3.30 7.61
CA GLY A 170 1.74 3.60 7.43
C GLY A 170 2.30 2.93 6.18
N CYS A 171 3.60 2.71 6.16
CA CYS A 171 4.29 2.11 5.01
C CYS A 171 5.50 1.26 5.43
N GLY A 172 6.12 0.58 4.45
CA GLY A 172 7.37 -0.19 4.61
C GLY A 172 8.46 0.26 3.64
N ILE A 173 8.51 1.54 3.29
CA ILE A 173 9.44 2.09 2.30
C ILE A 173 10.85 2.28 2.90
N ASN A 174 11.86 2.15 2.05
CA ASN A 174 13.20 2.63 2.40
C ASN A 174 13.35 4.07 1.90
N TYR A 175 13.14 5.07 2.79
CA TYR A 175 13.18 6.49 2.43
C TYR A 175 14.60 7.01 2.15
N GLU A 176 15.65 6.24 2.46
CA GLU A 176 17.04 6.56 2.12
C GLU A 176 17.39 6.18 0.67
N ALA A 177 16.54 5.38 0.02
CA ALA A 177 16.74 4.99 -1.36
C ALA A 177 16.73 6.21 -2.30
N ALA A 178 17.54 6.16 -3.37
CA ALA A 178 17.63 7.23 -4.36
C ALA A 178 16.28 7.54 -5.04
N SER A 179 15.40 6.55 -5.17
CA SER A 179 14.04 6.72 -5.66
C SER A 179 13.19 7.66 -4.80
N MET A 180 13.57 7.88 -3.54
CA MET A 180 12.86 8.73 -2.59
C MET A 180 13.50 10.12 -2.43
N ASP A 181 14.45 10.50 -3.28
CA ASP A 181 15.16 11.79 -3.19
C ASP A 181 14.21 13.00 -3.17
N TYR A 182 13.11 12.93 -3.93
CA TYR A 182 12.09 13.98 -3.90
C TYR A 182 11.47 14.18 -2.51
N GLY A 183 11.33 13.12 -1.74
CA GLY A 183 10.78 13.15 -0.38
C GLY A 183 11.78 13.60 0.70
N LYS A 184 13.08 13.58 0.41
CA LYS A 184 14.11 14.00 1.38
C LYS A 184 14.01 15.47 1.78
N ARG A 185 13.47 16.31 0.90
CA ARG A 185 13.28 17.75 1.13
C ARG A 185 12.06 18.08 2.02
N PHE A 186 11.16 17.13 2.23
CA PHE A 186 9.98 17.34 3.08
C PHE A 186 10.32 17.16 4.55
N SER A 187 9.79 18.04 5.41
CA SER A 187 9.90 17.93 6.88
C SER A 187 9.17 16.70 7.41
N ALA A 188 8.01 16.38 6.84
CA ALA A 188 7.26 15.17 7.19
C ALA A 188 7.94 13.92 6.63
N LYS A 189 8.17 12.94 7.50
CA LYS A 189 8.83 11.67 7.16
C LYS A 189 7.83 10.51 7.17
N PRO A 190 8.14 9.41 6.45
CA PRO A 190 7.29 8.23 6.45
C PRO A 190 7.13 7.61 7.84
N VAL A 191 5.92 7.16 8.13
CA VAL A 191 5.60 6.41 9.35
C VAL A 191 5.66 4.92 9.03
N MET A 192 6.66 4.23 9.60
CA MET A 192 6.91 2.82 9.34
C MET A 192 6.01 1.93 10.20
N GLY A 193 5.35 0.97 9.59
CA GLY A 193 4.48 0.05 10.32
C GLY A 193 3.43 -0.63 9.47
N CYS A 194 2.40 -1.17 10.14
CA CYS A 194 1.26 -1.78 9.47
C CYS A 194 -0.03 -1.61 10.29
N GLY A 195 -1.17 -1.81 9.64
CA GLY A 195 -2.48 -1.86 10.30
C GLY A 195 -2.86 -3.28 10.70
N VAL A 196 -3.58 -3.40 11.82
CA VAL A 196 -4.22 -4.64 12.28
C VAL A 196 -5.70 -4.37 12.50
N VAL A 197 -6.55 -5.29 12.03
CA VAL A 197 -8.00 -5.27 12.26
C VAL A 197 -8.42 -6.60 12.84
N LEU A 198 -9.17 -6.58 13.93
CA LEU A 198 -9.68 -7.76 14.63
C LEU A 198 -11.21 -7.76 14.57
N GLY A 199 -11.78 -8.84 13.99
CA GLY A 199 -13.23 -9.06 13.92
C GLY A 199 -14.02 -7.93 13.24
N GLY A 200 -13.38 -7.11 12.41
CA GLY A 200 -14.04 -6.02 11.70
C GLY A 200 -14.40 -4.78 12.54
N HIS A 201 -14.15 -4.77 13.84
CA HIS A 201 -14.59 -3.69 14.73
C HIS A 201 -13.49 -3.08 15.61
N GLN A 202 -12.37 -3.78 15.80
CA GLN A 202 -11.22 -3.26 16.52
C GLN A 202 -10.05 -3.10 15.56
N ALA A 203 -9.44 -1.91 15.53
CA ALA A 203 -8.33 -1.63 14.63
C ALA A 203 -7.27 -0.77 15.31
N PHE A 204 -6.01 -0.99 14.95
CA PHE A 204 -4.88 -0.23 15.46
C PHE A 204 -3.68 -0.29 14.50
N PHE A 205 -2.78 0.65 14.70
CA PHE A 205 -1.51 0.73 13.99
C PHE A 205 -0.41 0.09 14.84
N GLU A 206 0.37 -0.80 14.25
CA GLU A 206 1.59 -1.36 14.82
C GLU A 206 2.80 -0.65 14.22
N PRO A 207 3.49 0.23 14.97
CA PRO A 207 4.69 0.89 14.50
C PRO A 207 5.85 -0.11 14.40
N MET A 208 6.63 0.00 13.33
CA MET A 208 7.88 -0.73 13.22
C MET A 208 8.97 0.02 13.98
N PRO A 209 9.65 -0.61 14.94
CA PRO A 209 10.85 -0.01 15.56
C PRO A 209 11.92 0.25 14.50
N ILE A 210 12.44 1.46 14.46
CA ILE A 210 13.53 1.90 13.57
C ILE A 210 14.83 1.81 14.33
#